data_6f075a15977a1ad04cb2e01b5e317909
#
_entry.id   6f075a15977a1ad04cb2e01b5e317909
#
_cell.length_a   1.000
_cell.length_b   1.000
_cell.length_c   1.000
_cell.angle_alpha   90.00
_cell.angle_beta   90.00
_cell.angle_gamma   90.00
#
_symmetry.space_group_name_H-M   'P 1'
#
loop_
_entity.id
_entity.type
_entity.pdbx_description
1 polymer ?
#
loop_
_entity_poly.entity_id
_entity_poly.type
_entity_poly.pdbx_seq_one_letter_code
_entity_poly.pdbx_strand_id
1 'polypeptide(L)'
;MAPNGQTQIFAPWADPAAKPLIEFRKVSKRFGNFTAIDNLNLSIYEREFFALLGPSGCGKTTLMRLLAGFEPLSAGTILLDGQDISPIPPNLRAVNMMFQSYALFPHLSVWENIAFGLRRETRDKEVISQRVAEMLRLTRLAKFANRKPHQISGGQRQRVALARALAKAPKLLLLDEPLGALDKKLRSETQFELMDIQERTGTTFVIVTHDQEEAMTVSSRVALMDEGKMVQVATPSQIYEAPNSIYTADFIGDVNIISGTAKPESRQISIVWDAEHAPIIAPSDASFGTDDTIHFAIRPEKVGISAEKPAASENSYQGKILDIAYLGNISTYHVELPSGHIIKAQTANTQRLSERGLTWEDTVWVYFQGSAGVLLKR
;
A
#
# COMPACT_ATOMS: atom_id res chain seq x y z
N MET A 1 -10.45 -33.07 23.21
CA MET A 1 -11.29 -31.91 22.86
C MET A 1 -10.37 -30.72 22.84
N ALA A 2 -9.95 -30.24 21.67
CA ALA A 2 -9.13 -29.04 21.50
C ALA A 2 -10.07 -27.83 21.42
N PRO A 3 -9.78 -26.71 22.09
CA PRO A 3 -10.62 -25.51 22.00
C PRO A 3 -10.44 -24.86 20.62
N ASN A 4 -11.53 -24.33 20.12
CA ASN A 4 -11.67 -23.59 18.86
C ASN A 4 -10.50 -22.63 18.61
N GLY A 5 -9.63 -22.99 17.67
CA GLY A 5 -8.61 -22.11 17.12
C GLY A 5 -9.24 -21.10 16.18
N GLN A 6 -9.85 -20.05 16.70
CA GLN A 6 -10.02 -18.82 15.95
C GLN A 6 -8.61 -18.25 15.80
N THR A 7 -8.08 -18.28 14.59
CA THR A 7 -6.86 -17.56 14.23
C THR A 7 -7.13 -16.09 14.52
N GLN A 8 -6.55 -15.59 15.60
CA GLN A 8 -6.74 -14.19 16.02
C GLN A 8 -6.13 -13.32 14.93
N ILE A 9 -6.98 -12.57 14.24
CA ILE A 9 -6.54 -11.67 13.16
C ILE A 9 -5.64 -10.62 13.80
N PHE A 10 -4.43 -10.45 13.26
CA PHE A 10 -3.50 -9.42 13.73
C PHE A 10 -4.08 -8.03 13.42
N ALA A 11 -4.63 -7.37 14.40
CA ALA A 11 -5.23 -6.04 14.29
C ALA A 11 -5.10 -5.23 15.59
N PRO A 12 -3.87 -4.96 16.08
CA PRO A 12 -3.67 -4.25 17.34
C PRO A 12 -4.24 -2.82 17.32
N TRP A 13 -4.36 -2.21 16.15
CA TRP A 13 -4.98 -0.89 15.98
C TRP A 13 -6.49 -0.85 16.26
N ALA A 14 -7.15 -1.99 16.32
CA ALA A 14 -8.57 -2.12 16.69
C ALA A 14 -8.77 -2.29 18.20
N ASP A 15 -7.72 -2.56 18.96
CA ASP A 15 -7.76 -2.68 20.41
C ASP A 15 -7.39 -1.34 21.08
N PRO A 16 -8.32 -0.67 21.78
CA PRO A 16 -8.04 0.58 22.48
C PRO A 16 -6.97 0.47 23.59
N ALA A 17 -6.72 -0.74 24.08
CA ALA A 17 -5.70 -1.01 25.10
C ALA A 17 -4.31 -1.23 24.52
N ALA A 18 -4.20 -1.50 23.21
CA ALA A 18 -2.92 -1.74 22.57
C ALA A 18 -2.07 -0.45 22.53
N LYS A 19 -0.82 -0.58 22.97
CA LYS A 19 0.13 0.52 22.94
C LYS A 19 0.87 0.52 21.61
N PRO A 20 0.91 1.67 20.90
CA PRO A 20 1.69 1.77 19.68
C PRO A 20 3.19 1.67 19.98
N LEU A 21 3.94 1.04 19.08
CA LEU A 21 5.40 1.05 19.12
C LEU A 21 5.94 2.42 18.71
N ILE A 22 5.32 3.03 17.67
CA ILE A 22 5.72 4.33 17.15
C ILE A 22 4.51 5.25 17.20
N GLU A 23 4.73 6.46 17.74
CA GLU A 23 3.72 7.51 17.70
C GLU A 23 4.31 8.81 17.13
N PHE A 24 3.68 9.35 16.12
CA PHE A 24 3.89 10.71 15.66
C PHE A 24 2.80 11.59 16.29
N ARG A 25 3.20 12.61 17.06
CA ARG A 25 2.28 13.54 17.76
C ARG A 25 2.47 14.94 17.20
N LYS A 26 1.53 15.41 16.39
CA LYS A 26 1.52 16.76 15.78
C LYS A 26 2.85 17.09 15.08
N VAL A 27 3.41 16.09 14.38
CA VAL A 27 4.72 16.21 13.75
C VAL A 27 4.64 17.13 12.53
N SER A 28 5.52 18.12 12.49
CA SER A 28 5.67 19.00 11.33
C SER A 28 7.14 19.15 10.94
N LYS A 29 7.38 19.27 9.62
CA LYS A 29 8.70 19.56 9.06
C LYS A 29 8.58 20.64 8.00
N ARG A 30 9.38 21.67 8.16
CA ARG A 30 9.48 22.80 7.21
C ARG A 30 10.91 22.95 6.71
N PHE A 31 11.05 23.26 5.43
CA PHE A 31 12.30 23.66 4.79
C PHE A 31 12.11 25.07 4.23
N GLY A 32 12.60 26.08 4.95
CA GLY A 32 12.28 27.48 4.64
C GLY A 32 10.75 27.69 4.65
N ASN A 33 10.20 28.14 3.53
CA ASN A 33 8.76 28.37 3.37
C ASN A 33 7.96 27.12 2.95
N PHE A 34 8.64 26.02 2.61
CA PHE A 34 7.98 24.78 2.18
C PHE A 34 7.67 23.88 3.38
N THR A 35 6.41 23.48 3.53
CA THR A 35 5.97 22.52 4.55
C THR A 35 5.92 21.13 3.95
N ALA A 36 6.88 20.28 4.31
CA ALA A 36 6.99 18.92 3.82
C ALA A 36 6.12 17.94 4.60
N ILE A 37 5.90 18.19 5.91
CA ILE A 37 5.00 17.45 6.79
C ILE A 37 4.21 18.44 7.61
N ASP A 38 2.88 18.30 7.65
CA ASP A 38 1.98 19.23 8.29
C ASP A 38 1.13 18.56 9.38
N ASN A 39 1.44 18.88 10.65
CA ASN A 39 0.68 18.48 11.85
C ASN A 39 0.24 16.99 11.86
N LEU A 40 1.14 16.11 11.50
CA LEU A 40 0.89 14.70 11.28
C LEU A 40 0.75 13.95 12.61
N ASN A 41 -0.33 13.14 12.73
CA ASN A 41 -0.54 12.20 13.81
C ASN A 41 -0.65 10.79 13.21
N LEU A 42 0.13 9.83 13.74
CA LEU A 42 0.14 8.46 13.25
C LEU A 42 0.63 7.52 14.36
N SER A 43 -0.01 6.36 14.48
CA SER A 43 0.40 5.28 15.38
C SER A 43 0.69 4.02 14.57
N ILE A 44 1.85 3.39 14.84
CA ILE A 44 2.26 2.12 14.26
C ILE A 44 2.54 1.14 15.40
N TYR A 45 2.08 -0.10 15.27
CA TYR A 45 2.11 -1.07 16.34
C TYR A 45 3.25 -2.08 16.18
N GLU A 46 3.59 -2.75 17.26
CA GLU A 46 4.64 -3.78 17.26
C GLU A 46 4.29 -4.90 16.27
N ARG A 47 5.29 -5.43 15.57
CA ARG A 47 5.17 -6.49 14.55
C ARG A 47 4.31 -6.12 13.35
N GLU A 48 3.94 -4.88 13.18
CA GLU A 48 3.22 -4.41 12.01
C GLU A 48 4.15 -4.31 10.79
N PHE A 49 3.66 -4.71 9.63
CA PHE A 49 4.25 -4.33 8.34
C PHE A 49 3.45 -3.13 7.84
N PHE A 50 4.00 -1.94 7.96
CA PHE A 50 3.29 -0.69 7.68
C PHE A 50 3.81 -0.04 6.40
N ALA A 51 2.92 0.31 5.46
CA ALA A 51 3.30 0.98 4.22
C ALA A 51 2.95 2.48 4.24
N LEU A 52 3.92 3.31 3.85
CA LEU A 52 3.72 4.71 3.48
C LEU A 52 3.63 4.79 1.97
N LEU A 53 2.46 5.08 1.45
CA LEU A 53 2.14 5.16 0.02
C LEU A 53 1.78 6.60 -0.36
N GLY A 54 1.99 6.99 -1.61
CA GLY A 54 1.61 8.29 -2.12
C GLY A 54 2.48 8.75 -3.30
N PRO A 55 2.14 9.84 -3.97
CA PRO A 55 2.89 10.37 -5.10
C PRO A 55 4.30 10.83 -4.72
N SER A 56 5.15 11.01 -5.72
CA SER A 56 6.49 11.59 -5.51
C SER A 56 6.37 12.99 -4.91
N GLY A 57 7.20 13.28 -3.92
CA GLY A 57 7.23 14.60 -3.26
C GLY A 57 6.18 14.81 -2.15
N CYS A 58 5.26 13.88 -1.87
CA CYS A 58 4.23 14.04 -0.83
C CYS A 58 4.76 13.99 0.62
N GLY A 59 6.07 13.73 0.84
CA GLY A 59 6.68 13.77 2.18
C GLY A 59 7.10 12.42 2.78
N LYS A 60 6.87 11.28 2.13
CA LYS A 60 7.19 9.93 2.64
C LYS A 60 8.64 9.77 3.10
N THR A 61 9.59 10.08 2.21
CA THR A 61 11.03 10.00 2.52
C THR A 61 11.41 10.98 3.63
N THR A 62 10.78 12.16 3.67
CA THR A 62 10.97 13.12 4.76
C THR A 62 10.51 12.54 6.09
N LEU A 63 9.29 11.96 6.14
CA LEU A 63 8.77 11.33 7.35
C LEU A 63 9.66 10.18 7.83
N MET A 64 10.16 9.37 6.91
CA MET A 64 11.09 8.29 7.22
C MET A 64 12.43 8.83 7.77
N ARG A 65 12.98 9.91 7.19
CA ARG A 65 14.21 10.55 7.69
C ARG A 65 14.05 11.16 9.07
N LEU A 66 12.88 11.74 9.36
CA LEU A 66 12.53 12.22 10.70
C LEU A 66 12.54 11.07 11.71
N LEU A 67 11.92 9.93 11.37
CA LEU A 67 11.87 8.73 12.20
C LEU A 67 13.26 8.11 12.40
N ALA A 68 14.08 8.07 11.35
CA ALA A 68 15.47 7.60 11.42
C ALA A 68 16.42 8.58 12.16
N GLY A 69 16.01 9.84 12.34
CA GLY A 69 16.83 10.88 12.98
C GLY A 69 17.82 11.58 12.05
N PHE A 70 17.71 11.39 10.75
CA PHE A 70 18.54 12.11 9.75
C PHE A 70 18.08 13.55 9.52
N GLU A 71 16.85 13.87 9.94
CA GLU A 71 16.28 15.21 9.87
C GLU A 71 15.70 15.59 11.25
N PRO A 72 15.89 16.82 11.74
CA PRO A 72 15.24 17.31 12.94
C PRO A 72 13.78 17.69 12.64
N LEU A 73 12.90 17.55 13.63
CA LEU A 73 11.53 18.06 13.57
C LEU A 73 11.52 19.60 13.57
N SER A 74 10.51 20.20 12.92
CA SER A 74 10.20 21.63 13.10
C SER A 74 9.22 21.83 14.27
N ALA A 75 8.32 20.86 14.50
CA ALA A 75 7.39 20.84 15.65
C ALA A 75 6.89 19.41 15.88
N GLY A 76 6.32 19.18 17.06
CA GLY A 76 5.77 17.88 17.46
C GLY A 76 6.81 16.95 18.10
N THR A 77 6.43 15.67 18.26
CA THR A 77 7.24 14.67 18.95
C THR A 77 7.09 13.32 18.26
N ILE A 78 8.16 12.54 18.22
CA ILE A 78 8.13 11.14 17.80
C ILE A 78 8.50 10.27 18.98
N LEU A 79 7.61 9.36 19.34
CA LEU A 79 7.85 8.36 20.39
C LEU A 79 8.16 7.00 19.76
N LEU A 80 9.10 6.29 20.33
CA LEU A 80 9.38 4.88 20.06
C LEU A 80 9.30 4.11 21.39
N ASP A 81 8.37 3.17 21.49
CA ASP A 81 8.10 2.42 22.72
C ASP A 81 7.88 3.35 23.93
N GLY A 82 7.10 4.43 23.72
CA GLY A 82 6.79 5.45 24.72
C GLY A 82 7.92 6.44 25.03
N GLN A 83 9.13 6.24 24.51
CA GLN A 83 10.27 7.13 24.70
C GLN A 83 10.35 8.17 23.57
N ASP A 84 10.52 9.46 23.93
CA ASP A 84 10.78 10.52 22.93
C ASP A 84 12.15 10.32 22.27
N ILE A 85 12.13 10.01 20.97
CA ILE A 85 13.34 9.86 20.16
C ILE A 85 13.69 11.11 19.35
N SER A 86 12.89 12.17 19.44
CA SER A 86 13.09 13.39 18.65
C SER A 86 14.49 14.00 18.85
N PRO A 87 15.03 14.10 20.09
CA PRO A 87 16.38 14.63 20.33
C PRO A 87 17.49 13.58 20.15
N ILE A 88 17.16 12.29 19.97
CA ILE A 88 18.14 11.20 19.91
C ILE A 88 18.78 11.15 18.52
N PRO A 89 20.13 11.16 18.41
CA PRO A 89 20.81 11.06 17.12
C PRO A 89 20.62 9.67 16.46
N PRO A 90 20.76 9.56 15.13
CA PRO A 90 20.43 8.34 14.37
C PRO A 90 21.13 7.06 14.88
N ASN A 91 22.39 7.18 15.26
CA ASN A 91 23.21 6.04 15.70
C ASN A 91 22.83 5.47 17.07
N LEU A 92 22.03 6.19 17.86
CA LEU A 92 21.55 5.79 19.18
C LEU A 92 20.08 5.38 19.19
N ARG A 93 19.36 5.52 18.08
CA ARG A 93 17.98 5.04 17.96
C ARG A 93 17.94 3.53 17.74
N ALA A 94 16.96 2.86 18.34
CA ALA A 94 16.68 1.43 18.09
C ALA A 94 15.96 1.22 16.74
N VAL A 95 16.41 1.96 15.71
CA VAL A 95 15.86 2.01 14.35
C VAL A 95 16.99 1.76 13.38
N ASN A 96 16.78 0.86 12.43
CA ASN A 96 17.71 0.68 11.31
C ASN A 96 17.00 1.03 9.99
N MET A 97 17.77 1.43 9.00
CA MET A 97 17.27 1.81 7.69
C MET A 97 18.01 1.08 6.57
N MET A 98 17.26 0.59 5.62
CA MET A 98 17.76 0.10 4.35
C MET A 98 17.43 1.16 3.28
N PHE A 99 18.49 1.70 2.68
CA PHE A 99 18.39 2.74 1.64
C PHE A 99 18.08 2.12 0.27
N GLN A 100 17.46 2.88 -0.60
CA GLN A 100 17.15 2.50 -1.99
C GLN A 100 18.39 1.99 -2.77
N SER A 101 19.55 2.58 -2.57
CA SER A 101 20.82 2.15 -3.17
C SER A 101 21.48 0.94 -2.48
N TYR A 102 20.83 0.38 -1.45
CA TYR A 102 21.37 -0.67 -0.56
C TYR A 102 22.60 -0.24 0.26
N ALA A 103 23.35 0.76 -0.17
CA ALA A 103 24.53 1.34 0.48
C ALA A 103 25.50 0.29 1.05
N LEU A 104 25.78 -0.79 0.28
CA LEU A 104 26.73 -1.81 0.67
C LEU A 104 28.16 -1.28 0.56
N PHE A 105 29.03 -1.73 1.48
CA PHE A 105 30.45 -1.44 1.43
C PHE A 105 31.10 -2.28 0.32
N PRO A 106 31.55 -1.69 -0.79
CA PRO A 106 31.97 -2.45 -1.99
C PRO A 106 33.29 -3.23 -1.78
N HIS A 107 34.14 -2.80 -0.84
CA HIS A 107 35.39 -3.42 -0.49
C HIS A 107 35.25 -4.58 0.50
N LEU A 108 34.14 -4.69 1.21
CA LEU A 108 33.84 -5.72 2.19
C LEU A 108 33.11 -6.91 1.55
N SER A 109 33.36 -8.12 2.06
CA SER A 109 32.55 -9.31 1.73
C SER A 109 31.11 -9.20 2.24
N VAL A 110 30.24 -10.11 1.81
CA VAL A 110 28.87 -10.24 2.33
C VAL A 110 28.88 -10.44 3.85
N TRP A 111 29.72 -11.33 4.35
CA TRP A 111 29.90 -11.59 5.78
C TRP A 111 30.29 -10.33 6.54
N GLU A 112 31.29 -9.61 6.03
CA GLU A 112 31.79 -8.38 6.65
C GLU A 112 30.81 -7.22 6.60
N ASN A 113 30.01 -7.10 5.53
CA ASN A 113 28.90 -6.14 5.45
C ASN A 113 27.90 -6.37 6.59
N ILE A 114 27.50 -7.63 6.83
CA ILE A 114 26.55 -7.99 7.90
C ILE A 114 27.19 -7.77 9.28
N ALA A 115 28.45 -8.15 9.46
CA ALA A 115 29.19 -8.01 10.71
C ALA A 115 29.51 -6.56 11.09
N PHE A 116 29.45 -5.63 10.14
CA PHE A 116 29.93 -4.25 10.32
C PHE A 116 29.30 -3.53 11.51
N GLY A 117 27.99 -3.58 11.62
CA GLY A 117 27.24 -2.98 12.74
C GLY A 117 27.50 -3.67 14.07
N LEU A 118 27.58 -5.01 14.07
CA LEU A 118 27.79 -5.82 15.27
C LEU A 118 29.15 -5.56 15.93
N ARG A 119 30.20 -5.34 15.12
CA ARG A 119 31.56 -5.02 15.61
C ARG A 119 31.64 -3.71 16.42
N ARG A 120 30.63 -2.86 16.33
CA ARG A 120 30.54 -1.62 17.11
C ARG A 120 29.82 -1.82 18.45
N GLU A 121 29.03 -2.89 18.58
CA GLU A 121 28.26 -3.22 19.79
C GLU A 121 29.03 -4.19 20.69
N THR A 122 29.73 -5.16 20.10
CA THR A 122 30.51 -6.15 20.83
C THR A 122 31.82 -6.45 20.17
N ARG A 123 32.83 -6.85 20.97
CA ARG A 123 34.14 -7.36 20.50
C ARG A 123 34.18 -8.88 20.48
N ASP A 124 33.16 -9.55 20.99
CA ASP A 124 33.09 -11.01 21.04
C ASP A 124 32.87 -11.57 19.61
N LYS A 125 33.93 -12.24 19.12
CA LYS A 125 33.98 -12.80 17.76
C LYS A 125 32.98 -13.93 17.58
N GLU A 126 32.69 -14.68 18.65
CA GLU A 126 31.80 -15.82 18.58
C GLU A 126 30.35 -15.35 18.46
N VAL A 127 29.94 -14.37 19.28
CA VAL A 127 28.62 -13.71 19.19
C VAL A 127 28.41 -13.11 17.80
N ILE A 128 29.39 -12.40 17.26
CA ILE A 128 29.32 -11.83 15.90
C ILE A 128 29.14 -12.94 14.87
N SER A 129 29.97 -14.00 14.94
CA SER A 129 29.94 -15.10 13.97
C SER A 129 28.62 -15.84 13.97
N GLN A 130 28.08 -16.15 15.15
CA GLN A 130 26.78 -16.80 15.30
C GLN A 130 25.66 -15.95 14.73
N ARG A 131 25.61 -14.64 15.04
CA ARG A 131 24.58 -13.73 14.52
C ARG A 131 24.68 -13.53 13.01
N VAL A 132 25.88 -13.40 12.46
CA VAL A 132 26.06 -13.31 10.99
C VAL A 132 25.63 -14.61 10.32
N ALA A 133 25.98 -15.78 10.88
CA ALA A 133 25.55 -17.07 10.33
C ALA A 133 24.01 -17.23 10.35
N GLU A 134 23.35 -16.72 11.39
CA GLU A 134 21.88 -16.66 11.48
C GLU A 134 21.30 -15.79 10.36
N MET A 135 21.81 -14.57 10.18
CA MET A 135 21.37 -13.64 9.13
C MET A 135 21.57 -14.20 7.72
N LEU A 136 22.72 -14.83 7.48
CA LEU A 136 23.03 -15.51 6.21
C LEU A 136 22.07 -16.63 5.90
N ARG A 137 21.64 -17.41 6.92
CA ARG A 137 20.63 -18.47 6.76
C ARG A 137 19.25 -17.88 6.50
N LEU A 138 18.85 -16.88 7.29
CA LEU A 138 17.57 -16.19 7.16
C LEU A 138 17.35 -15.62 5.74
N THR A 139 18.40 -15.02 5.18
CA THR A 139 18.37 -14.39 3.85
C THR A 139 18.87 -15.31 2.71
N ARG A 140 19.11 -16.61 2.97
CA ARG A 140 19.59 -17.61 2.00
C ARG A 140 20.91 -17.22 1.31
N LEU A 141 21.81 -16.52 2.03
CA LEU A 141 23.09 -16.01 1.50
C LEU A 141 24.33 -16.81 1.94
N ALA A 142 24.18 -17.92 2.64
CA ALA A 142 25.31 -18.68 3.19
C ALA A 142 26.40 -19.03 2.16
N LYS A 143 26.00 -19.41 0.92
CA LYS A 143 26.92 -19.73 -0.19
C LYS A 143 27.71 -18.53 -0.71
N PHE A 144 27.28 -17.31 -0.40
CA PHE A 144 27.85 -16.06 -0.90
C PHE A 144 28.64 -15.29 0.16
N ALA A 145 28.78 -15.83 1.38
CA ALA A 145 29.36 -15.14 2.54
C ALA A 145 30.70 -14.44 2.25
N ASN A 146 31.59 -15.09 1.47
CA ASN A 146 32.91 -14.59 1.14
C ASN A 146 32.95 -13.74 -0.15
N ARG A 147 31.85 -13.59 -0.86
CA ARG A 147 31.78 -12.78 -2.09
C ARG A 147 31.64 -11.29 -1.75
N LYS A 148 32.12 -10.45 -2.67
CA LYS A 148 31.95 -8.99 -2.60
C LYS A 148 30.68 -8.55 -3.35
N PRO A 149 30.11 -7.35 -3.08
CA PRO A 149 28.87 -6.87 -3.71
C PRO A 149 28.85 -6.90 -5.23
N HIS A 150 29.97 -6.68 -5.90
CA HIS A 150 30.08 -6.74 -7.36
C HIS A 150 30.03 -8.17 -7.94
N GLN A 151 30.18 -9.20 -7.10
CA GLN A 151 30.18 -10.62 -7.48
C GLN A 151 28.83 -11.30 -7.26
N ILE A 152 27.80 -10.54 -6.90
CA ILE A 152 26.46 -11.03 -6.59
C ILE A 152 25.39 -10.25 -7.36
N SER A 153 24.21 -10.86 -7.56
CA SER A 153 23.10 -10.23 -8.28
C SER A 153 22.45 -9.06 -7.51
N GLY A 154 21.59 -8.27 -8.19
CA GLY A 154 20.83 -7.18 -7.57
C GLY A 154 20.00 -7.63 -6.37
N GLY A 155 19.19 -8.69 -6.54
CA GLY A 155 18.40 -9.26 -5.45
C GLY A 155 19.27 -9.82 -4.31
N GLN A 156 20.45 -10.39 -4.62
CA GLN A 156 21.38 -10.81 -3.56
C GLN A 156 21.97 -9.61 -2.81
N ARG A 157 22.30 -8.49 -3.49
CA ARG A 157 22.71 -7.25 -2.82
C ARG A 157 21.64 -6.70 -1.89
N GLN A 158 20.39 -6.73 -2.31
CA GLN A 158 19.24 -6.35 -1.47
C GLN A 158 19.18 -7.20 -0.19
N ARG A 159 19.25 -8.52 -0.32
CA ARG A 159 19.24 -9.45 0.82
C ARG A 159 20.41 -9.21 1.77
N VAL A 160 21.60 -8.84 1.27
CA VAL A 160 22.73 -8.45 2.12
C VAL A 160 22.43 -7.19 2.90
N ALA A 161 21.83 -6.16 2.27
CA ALA A 161 21.44 -4.93 2.94
C ALA A 161 20.39 -5.19 4.03
N LEU A 162 19.41 -6.04 3.74
CA LEU A 162 18.39 -6.46 4.70
C LEU A 162 19.01 -7.23 5.88
N ALA A 163 19.86 -8.22 5.60
CA ALA A 163 20.59 -8.98 6.63
C ALA A 163 21.43 -8.06 7.53
N ARG A 164 22.15 -7.09 6.93
CA ARG A 164 22.94 -6.08 7.67
C ARG A 164 22.05 -5.22 8.56
N ALA A 165 20.89 -4.80 8.07
CA ALA A 165 19.95 -3.97 8.82
C ALA A 165 19.31 -4.74 9.99
N LEU A 166 19.03 -6.03 9.81
CA LEU A 166 18.44 -6.90 10.85
C LEU A 166 19.47 -7.46 11.84
N ALA A 167 20.76 -7.44 11.51
CA ALA A 167 21.82 -8.04 12.34
C ALA A 167 21.82 -7.51 13.78
N LYS A 168 21.56 -6.22 13.97
CA LYS A 168 21.50 -5.53 15.28
C LYS A 168 20.18 -5.77 16.05
N ALA A 169 19.25 -6.58 15.52
CA ALA A 169 17.95 -6.83 16.11
C ALA A 169 17.19 -5.51 16.46
N PRO A 170 16.98 -4.60 15.48
CA PRO A 170 16.29 -3.34 15.76
C PRO A 170 14.81 -3.58 16.12
N LYS A 171 14.22 -2.69 16.92
CA LYS A 171 12.76 -2.68 17.13
C LYS A 171 12.00 -2.31 15.88
N LEU A 172 12.60 -1.48 15.03
CA LEU A 172 12.02 -0.94 13.81
C LEU A 172 13.00 -0.99 12.64
N LEU A 173 12.56 -1.53 11.53
CA LEU A 173 13.27 -1.50 10.25
C LEU A 173 12.54 -0.61 9.25
N LEU A 174 13.25 0.37 8.70
CA LEU A 174 12.77 1.27 7.66
C LEU A 174 13.30 0.81 6.31
N LEU A 175 12.42 0.70 5.32
CA LEU A 175 12.71 0.24 3.96
C LEU A 175 12.34 1.35 2.97
N ASP A 176 13.35 1.97 2.34
CA ASP A 176 13.17 3.06 1.37
C ASP A 176 13.14 2.50 -0.05
N GLU A 177 11.96 2.41 -0.66
CA GLU A 177 11.71 1.86 -2.01
C GLU A 177 12.49 0.56 -2.28
N PRO A 178 12.35 -0.46 -1.42
CA PRO A 178 13.24 -1.63 -1.47
C PRO A 178 13.10 -2.44 -2.76
N LEU A 179 11.96 -2.40 -3.43
CA LEU A 179 11.65 -3.23 -4.61
C LEU A 179 11.65 -2.44 -5.93
N GLY A 180 11.86 -1.13 -5.88
CA GLY A 180 11.74 -0.25 -7.06
C GLY A 180 12.70 -0.58 -8.22
N ALA A 181 13.85 -1.19 -7.93
CA ALA A 181 14.85 -1.54 -8.94
C ALA A 181 14.71 -2.97 -9.50
N LEU A 182 13.66 -3.73 -9.11
CA LEU A 182 13.48 -5.14 -9.49
C LEU A 182 12.47 -5.27 -10.65
N ASP A 183 12.72 -6.25 -11.53
CA ASP A 183 11.70 -6.68 -12.50
C ASP A 183 10.48 -7.31 -11.80
N LYS A 184 9.35 -7.40 -12.52
CA LYS A 184 8.06 -7.83 -11.96
C LYS A 184 8.12 -9.19 -11.27
N LYS A 185 8.81 -10.18 -11.87
CA LYS A 185 8.89 -11.54 -11.32
C LYS A 185 9.70 -11.56 -10.03
N LEU A 186 10.88 -10.95 -10.05
CA LEU A 186 11.78 -10.89 -8.90
C LEU A 186 11.17 -10.06 -7.77
N ARG A 187 10.41 -9.01 -8.11
CA ARG A 187 9.65 -8.17 -7.16
C ARG A 187 8.65 -9.02 -6.38
N SER A 188 7.79 -9.78 -7.06
CA SER A 188 6.81 -10.65 -6.41
C SER A 188 7.45 -11.69 -5.49
N GLU A 189 8.52 -12.36 -5.94
CA GLU A 189 9.27 -13.32 -5.10
C GLU A 189 9.85 -12.64 -3.84
N THR A 190 10.38 -11.42 -3.99
CA THR A 190 11.01 -10.67 -2.89
C THR A 190 9.98 -10.12 -1.90
N GLN A 191 8.77 -9.77 -2.33
CA GLN A 191 7.67 -9.38 -1.44
C GLN A 191 7.38 -10.49 -0.42
N PHE A 192 7.16 -11.72 -0.87
CA PHE A 192 6.93 -12.87 0.01
C PHE A 192 8.12 -13.16 0.93
N GLU A 193 9.36 -13.01 0.44
CA GLU A 193 10.55 -13.15 1.28
C GLU A 193 10.61 -12.09 2.39
N LEU A 194 10.26 -10.84 2.10
CA LEU A 194 10.20 -9.78 3.11
C LEU A 194 9.16 -10.07 4.19
N MET A 195 7.99 -10.59 3.79
CA MET A 195 6.94 -10.99 4.74
C MET A 195 7.40 -12.16 5.63
N ASP A 196 8.00 -13.23 5.05
CA ASP A 196 8.54 -14.37 5.81
C ASP A 196 9.63 -13.92 6.80
N ILE A 197 10.51 -13.03 6.38
CA ILE A 197 11.57 -12.50 7.25
C ILE A 197 10.98 -11.65 8.38
N GLN A 198 10.01 -10.80 8.09
CA GLN A 198 9.33 -9.96 9.08
C GLN A 198 8.62 -10.82 10.12
N GLU A 199 7.88 -11.86 9.69
CA GLU A 199 7.18 -12.78 10.58
C GLU A 199 8.16 -13.54 11.49
N ARG A 200 9.24 -14.09 10.92
CA ARG A 200 10.26 -14.83 11.67
C ARG A 200 11.04 -13.98 12.67
N THR A 201 11.30 -12.73 12.32
CA THR A 201 12.06 -11.83 13.22
C THR A 201 11.18 -11.14 14.23
N GLY A 202 9.87 -11.02 13.96
CA GLY A 202 8.93 -10.24 14.75
C GLY A 202 9.24 -8.74 14.78
N THR A 203 10.13 -8.26 13.89
CA THR A 203 10.52 -6.85 13.81
C THR A 203 9.40 -6.06 13.13
N THR A 204 9.12 -4.85 13.60
CA THR A 204 8.21 -3.93 12.93
C THR A 204 8.86 -3.35 11.68
N PHE A 205 8.18 -3.43 10.53
CA PHE A 205 8.69 -2.88 9.27
C PHE A 205 7.86 -1.67 8.86
N VAL A 206 8.54 -0.62 8.41
CA VAL A 206 7.92 0.51 7.71
C VAL A 206 8.53 0.61 6.33
N ILE A 207 7.71 0.43 5.31
CA ILE A 207 8.12 0.53 3.91
C ILE A 207 7.62 1.86 3.33
N VAL A 208 8.47 2.53 2.58
CA VAL A 208 8.09 3.66 1.73
C VAL A 208 8.07 3.18 0.29
N THR A 209 6.97 3.40 -0.39
CA THR A 209 6.81 3.05 -1.80
C THR A 209 5.88 4.01 -2.52
N HIS A 210 6.00 4.07 -3.84
CA HIS A 210 5.02 4.69 -4.73
C HIS A 210 4.24 3.63 -5.53
N ASP A 211 4.56 2.33 -5.34
CA ASP A 211 3.92 1.20 -5.99
C ASP A 211 2.76 0.68 -5.12
N GLN A 212 1.55 0.79 -5.66
CA GLN A 212 0.31 0.38 -4.97
C GLN A 212 0.27 -1.14 -4.75
N GLU A 213 0.71 -1.93 -5.76
CA GLU A 213 0.72 -3.40 -5.69
C GLU A 213 1.66 -3.86 -4.56
N GLU A 214 2.82 -3.19 -4.43
CA GLU A 214 3.74 -3.44 -3.32
C GLU A 214 3.09 -3.18 -1.96
N ALA A 215 2.54 -1.96 -1.77
CA ALA A 215 1.92 -1.58 -0.51
C ALA A 215 0.76 -2.50 -0.12
N MET A 216 -0.10 -2.84 -1.09
CA MET A 216 -1.27 -3.69 -0.87
C MET A 216 -0.91 -5.15 -0.55
N THR A 217 0.20 -5.66 -1.13
CA THR A 217 0.61 -7.07 -0.97
C THR A 217 1.27 -7.34 0.38
N VAL A 218 2.17 -6.44 0.83
CA VAL A 218 3.02 -6.75 1.98
C VAL A 218 2.52 -6.20 3.30
N SER A 219 1.65 -5.20 3.30
CA SER A 219 1.37 -4.45 4.52
C SER A 219 0.14 -4.91 5.29
N SER A 220 0.22 -4.79 6.61
CA SER A 220 -0.92 -4.92 7.52
C SER A 220 -1.86 -3.71 7.41
N ARG A 221 -1.27 -2.49 7.30
CA ARG A 221 -1.96 -1.24 7.00
C ARG A 221 -1.15 -0.39 6.02
N VAL A 222 -1.90 0.36 5.22
CA VAL A 222 -1.39 1.36 4.29
C VAL A 222 -1.78 2.75 4.79
N ALA A 223 -0.83 3.67 4.81
CA ALA A 223 -1.09 5.10 5.00
C ALA A 223 -0.87 5.82 3.66
N LEU A 224 -1.94 6.31 3.09
CA LEU A 224 -1.87 7.17 1.91
C LEU A 224 -1.53 8.60 2.34
N MET A 225 -0.44 9.12 1.79
CA MET A 225 0.02 10.49 2.02
C MET A 225 -0.16 11.34 0.77
N ASP A 226 -0.59 12.58 0.98
CA ASP A 226 -0.58 13.61 -0.03
C ASP A 226 -0.26 14.97 0.61
N GLU A 227 0.53 15.80 -0.08
CA GLU A 227 0.93 17.16 0.34
C GLU A 227 1.33 17.27 1.83
N GLY A 228 2.09 16.30 2.33
CA GLY A 228 2.59 16.29 3.72
C GLY A 228 1.56 15.85 4.77
N LYS A 229 0.39 15.39 4.37
CA LYS A 229 -0.71 14.96 5.25
C LYS A 229 -1.05 13.49 5.06
N MET A 230 -1.63 12.87 6.09
CA MET A 230 -2.26 11.56 5.96
C MET A 230 -3.68 11.74 5.41
N VAL A 231 -3.94 11.13 4.23
CA VAL A 231 -5.27 11.15 3.61
C VAL A 231 -6.14 10.03 4.20
N GLN A 232 -5.59 8.82 4.24
CA GLN A 232 -6.26 7.66 4.83
C GLN A 232 -5.23 6.67 5.39
N VAL A 233 -5.55 6.04 6.53
CA VAL A 233 -4.79 4.92 7.10
C VAL A 233 -5.77 3.78 7.34
N ALA A 234 -5.57 2.66 6.63
CA ALA A 234 -6.47 1.52 6.69
C ALA A 234 -5.75 0.21 6.30
N THR A 235 -6.40 -0.93 6.50
CA THR A 235 -5.92 -2.20 5.91
C THR A 235 -5.99 -2.14 4.39
N PRO A 236 -5.20 -2.93 3.65
CA PRO A 236 -5.27 -2.99 2.18
C PRO A 236 -6.69 -3.17 1.65
N SER A 237 -7.45 -4.10 2.24
CA SER A 237 -8.84 -4.32 1.81
C SER A 237 -9.74 -3.11 2.08
N GLN A 238 -9.61 -2.46 3.24
CA GLN A 238 -10.42 -1.28 3.57
C GLN A 238 -10.09 -0.08 2.69
N ILE A 239 -8.83 0.18 2.39
CA ILE A 239 -8.46 1.34 1.55
C ILE A 239 -8.91 1.17 0.10
N TYR A 240 -8.98 -0.08 -0.39
CA TYR A 240 -9.47 -0.42 -1.72
C TYR A 240 -11.00 -0.41 -1.82
N GLU A 241 -11.68 -1.06 -0.85
CA GLU A 241 -13.13 -1.27 -0.85
C GLU A 241 -13.92 -0.08 -0.28
N ALA A 242 -13.32 0.68 0.64
CA ALA A 242 -13.94 1.80 1.33
C ALA A 242 -13.02 3.03 1.35
N PRO A 243 -12.62 3.56 0.19
CA PRO A 243 -11.88 4.81 0.12
C PRO A 243 -12.70 5.95 0.77
N ASN A 244 -12.01 6.86 1.46
CA ASN A 244 -12.66 7.99 2.14
C ASN A 244 -12.85 9.24 1.26
N SER A 245 -12.31 9.22 0.04
CA SER A 245 -12.32 10.34 -0.89
C SER A 245 -12.13 9.89 -2.34
N ILE A 246 -12.50 10.74 -3.29
CA ILE A 246 -12.23 10.55 -4.72
C ILE A 246 -10.73 10.35 -4.95
N TYR A 247 -9.90 11.16 -4.29
CA TYR A 247 -8.45 11.05 -4.38
C TYR A 247 -7.95 9.65 -3.99
N THR A 248 -8.42 9.12 -2.86
CA THR A 248 -8.03 7.76 -2.44
C THR A 248 -8.54 6.71 -3.43
N ALA A 249 -9.79 6.84 -3.90
CA ALA A 249 -10.37 5.90 -4.85
C ALA A 249 -9.56 5.83 -6.16
N ASP A 250 -9.22 6.99 -6.72
CA ASP A 250 -8.45 7.12 -7.96
C ASP A 250 -6.98 6.72 -7.78
N PHE A 251 -6.38 7.09 -6.66
CA PHE A 251 -4.97 6.79 -6.41
C PHE A 251 -4.70 5.29 -6.18
N ILE A 252 -5.62 4.54 -5.57
CA ILE A 252 -5.39 3.12 -5.18
C ILE A 252 -5.65 2.11 -6.31
N GLY A 253 -6.11 2.55 -7.47
CA GLY A 253 -6.32 1.70 -8.64
C GLY A 253 -7.37 2.27 -9.57
N ASP A 254 -7.56 1.63 -10.70
CA ASP A 254 -8.60 2.04 -11.64
C ASP A 254 -9.98 2.09 -10.99
N VAL A 255 -10.74 3.14 -11.30
CA VAL A 255 -12.08 3.37 -10.77
C VAL A 255 -12.95 4.10 -11.78
N ASN A 256 -14.24 3.80 -11.81
CA ASN A 256 -15.24 4.62 -12.45
C ASN A 256 -15.80 5.59 -11.39
N ILE A 257 -15.79 6.89 -11.66
CA ILE A 257 -16.34 7.92 -10.79
C ILE A 257 -17.46 8.61 -11.54
N ILE A 258 -18.68 8.45 -11.05
CA ILE A 258 -19.89 9.04 -11.64
C ILE A 258 -20.43 10.07 -10.67
N SER A 259 -20.39 11.34 -11.07
CA SER A 259 -20.85 12.47 -10.26
C SER A 259 -22.34 12.72 -10.51
N GLY A 260 -23.08 13.00 -9.46
CA GLY A 260 -24.49 13.28 -9.58
C GLY A 260 -25.09 13.95 -8.35
N THR A 261 -26.41 14.15 -8.39
CA THR A 261 -27.17 14.74 -7.32
C THR A 261 -27.92 13.66 -6.54
N ALA A 262 -27.80 13.70 -5.23
CA ALA A 262 -28.40 12.75 -4.33
C ALA A 262 -29.91 12.99 -4.17
N LYS A 263 -30.70 11.93 -4.26
CA LYS A 263 -32.12 11.88 -3.86
C LYS A 263 -32.32 10.73 -2.87
N PRO A 264 -32.13 10.99 -1.57
CA PRO A 264 -32.27 9.95 -0.54
C PRO A 264 -33.69 9.43 -0.43
N GLU A 265 -33.81 8.12 -0.33
CA GLU A 265 -35.04 7.39 0.05
C GLU A 265 -34.76 6.63 1.35
N SER A 266 -35.76 5.96 1.92
CA SER A 266 -35.65 5.37 3.27
C SER A 266 -34.52 4.34 3.43
N ARG A 267 -34.16 3.62 2.39
CA ARG A 267 -33.07 2.58 2.42
C ARG A 267 -32.11 2.64 1.25
N GLN A 268 -32.38 3.50 0.28
CA GLN A 268 -31.63 3.63 -0.95
C GLN A 268 -31.39 5.11 -1.24
N ILE A 269 -30.40 5.37 -2.05
CA ILE A 269 -30.14 6.68 -2.62
C ILE A 269 -30.20 6.56 -4.13
N SER A 270 -30.98 7.44 -4.75
CA SER A 270 -31.05 7.59 -6.19
C SER A 270 -30.12 8.73 -6.60
N ILE A 271 -29.16 8.46 -7.47
CA ILE A 271 -28.17 9.43 -7.94
C ILE A 271 -28.52 9.84 -9.35
N VAL A 272 -28.99 11.06 -9.49
CA VAL A 272 -29.28 11.65 -10.80
C VAL A 272 -27.98 12.24 -11.34
N TRP A 273 -27.41 11.60 -12.36
CA TRP A 273 -26.08 11.93 -12.88
C TRP A 273 -26.09 12.38 -14.35
N ASP A 274 -27.16 12.06 -15.07
CA ASP A 274 -27.35 12.46 -16.46
C ASP A 274 -28.84 12.52 -16.80
N ALA A 275 -29.24 13.32 -17.81
CA ALA A 275 -30.64 13.48 -18.22
C ALA A 275 -31.13 12.33 -19.11
N GLU A 276 -30.24 11.63 -19.81
CA GLU A 276 -30.53 10.57 -20.78
C GLU A 276 -30.53 9.18 -20.14
N HIS A 277 -29.99 9.06 -18.93
CA HIS A 277 -29.79 7.79 -18.25
C HIS A 277 -30.65 7.66 -16.99
N ALA A 278 -31.04 6.42 -16.70
CA ALA A 278 -31.68 6.10 -15.43
C ALA A 278 -30.74 6.47 -14.27
N PRO A 279 -31.24 6.97 -13.15
CA PRO A 279 -30.44 7.23 -11.96
C PRO A 279 -29.75 5.96 -11.46
N ILE A 280 -28.56 6.12 -10.85
CA ILE A 280 -27.91 5.02 -10.14
C ILE A 280 -28.61 4.80 -8.81
N ILE A 281 -28.99 3.57 -8.55
CA ILE A 281 -29.57 3.15 -7.27
C ILE A 281 -28.48 2.51 -6.44
N ALA A 282 -28.25 3.03 -5.23
CA ALA A 282 -27.26 2.50 -4.29
C ALA A 282 -27.86 2.44 -2.86
N PRO A 283 -27.32 1.58 -1.97
CA PRO A 283 -27.70 1.60 -0.56
C PRO A 283 -27.34 2.96 0.05
N SER A 284 -28.24 3.53 0.84
CA SER A 284 -28.00 4.78 1.56
C SER A 284 -27.43 4.48 2.94
N ASP A 285 -26.40 5.25 3.29
CA ASP A 285 -25.99 5.44 4.67
C ASP A 285 -26.50 6.79 5.11
N ALA A 286 -27.45 7.12 5.65
CA ALA A 286 -28.10 8.32 6.20
C ALA A 286 -27.27 9.65 6.26
N SER A 287 -26.07 9.69 5.64
CA SER A 287 -25.14 10.83 5.71
C SER A 287 -25.32 11.87 4.59
N PHE A 288 -26.19 11.58 3.59
CA PHE A 288 -26.40 12.45 2.44
C PHE A 288 -27.75 13.15 2.50
N GLY A 289 -27.76 14.46 2.27
CA GLY A 289 -28.95 15.27 2.14
C GLY A 289 -29.54 15.23 0.72
N THR A 290 -30.81 15.69 0.58
CA THR A 290 -31.40 15.92 -0.73
C THR A 290 -30.62 17.01 -1.45
N ASP A 291 -30.35 16.79 -2.75
CA ASP A 291 -29.59 17.66 -3.65
C ASP A 291 -28.09 17.86 -3.31
N ASP A 292 -27.56 17.03 -2.38
CA ASP A 292 -26.10 16.97 -2.20
C ASP A 292 -25.41 16.50 -3.51
N THR A 293 -24.31 17.13 -3.87
CA THR A 293 -23.42 16.60 -4.91
C THR A 293 -22.65 15.42 -4.33
N ILE A 294 -22.78 14.27 -4.96
CA ILE A 294 -22.11 13.02 -4.55
C ILE A 294 -21.44 12.36 -5.73
N HIS A 295 -20.48 11.51 -5.42
CA HIS A 295 -19.74 10.73 -6.40
C HIS A 295 -19.90 9.24 -6.09
N PHE A 296 -20.40 8.49 -7.07
CA PHE A 296 -20.45 7.04 -7.01
C PHE A 296 -19.17 6.48 -7.61
N ALA A 297 -18.35 5.84 -6.78
CA ALA A 297 -17.10 5.24 -7.18
C ALA A 297 -17.26 3.71 -7.24
N ILE A 298 -16.95 3.11 -8.41
CA ILE A 298 -17.03 1.66 -8.60
C ILE A 298 -15.81 1.14 -9.37
N ARG A 299 -15.26 0.04 -8.89
CA ARG A 299 -14.11 -0.61 -9.53
C ARG A 299 -14.51 -1.28 -10.85
N PRO A 300 -13.66 -1.25 -11.90
CA PRO A 300 -13.96 -1.87 -13.20
C PRO A 300 -14.28 -3.37 -13.13
N GLU A 301 -13.64 -4.12 -12.22
CA GLU A 301 -13.89 -5.55 -12.02
C GLU A 301 -15.25 -5.87 -11.36
N LYS A 302 -15.91 -4.85 -10.82
CA LYS A 302 -17.28 -4.95 -10.26
C LYS A 302 -18.37 -4.56 -11.25
N VAL A 303 -17.96 -4.11 -12.43
CA VAL A 303 -18.86 -3.78 -13.54
C VAL A 303 -18.90 -4.97 -14.50
N GLY A 304 -20.09 -5.56 -14.64
CA GLY A 304 -20.33 -6.61 -15.63
C GLY A 304 -20.53 -6.01 -17.03
N ILE A 305 -20.23 -6.80 -18.06
CA ILE A 305 -20.45 -6.45 -19.46
C ILE A 305 -21.10 -7.64 -20.20
N SER A 306 -22.11 -7.38 -21.04
CA SER A 306 -22.80 -8.40 -21.83
C SER A 306 -23.36 -7.84 -23.12
N ALA A 307 -23.53 -8.69 -24.17
CA ALA A 307 -24.21 -8.31 -25.40
C ALA A 307 -25.73 -8.12 -25.18
N GLU A 308 -26.31 -8.86 -24.23
CA GLU A 308 -27.75 -8.80 -23.93
C GLU A 308 -27.99 -8.07 -22.61
N LYS A 309 -29.18 -7.44 -22.48
CA LYS A 309 -29.59 -6.77 -21.26
C LYS A 309 -29.71 -7.78 -20.11
N PRO A 310 -29.01 -7.59 -18.99
CA PRO A 310 -29.12 -8.48 -17.85
C PRO A 310 -30.53 -8.42 -17.22
N ALA A 311 -31.11 -9.59 -16.90
CA ALA A 311 -32.48 -9.69 -16.40
C ALA A 311 -32.67 -9.17 -14.96
N ALA A 312 -31.61 -9.07 -14.16
CA ALA A 312 -31.71 -8.83 -12.71
C ALA A 312 -30.69 -7.80 -12.19
N SER A 313 -30.35 -6.76 -12.96
CA SER A 313 -29.44 -5.70 -12.49
C SER A 313 -30.20 -4.42 -12.18
N GLU A 314 -29.96 -3.85 -10.98
CA GLU A 314 -30.51 -2.57 -10.56
C GLU A 314 -30.04 -1.41 -11.44
N ASN A 315 -28.75 -1.44 -11.80
CA ASN A 315 -28.10 -0.44 -12.64
C ASN A 315 -27.60 -1.10 -13.93
N SER A 316 -28.14 -0.71 -15.07
CA SER A 316 -27.72 -1.22 -16.37
C SER A 316 -27.86 -0.16 -17.45
N TYR A 317 -26.80 0.04 -18.23
CA TYR A 317 -26.71 1.09 -19.25
C TYR A 317 -26.21 0.48 -20.55
N GLN A 318 -26.82 0.87 -21.66
CA GLN A 318 -26.39 0.46 -23.00
C GLN A 318 -25.33 1.43 -23.51
N GLY A 319 -24.26 0.90 -24.11
CA GLY A 319 -23.22 1.70 -24.69
C GLY A 319 -22.50 0.95 -25.81
N LYS A 320 -21.46 1.57 -26.35
CA LYS A 320 -20.65 1.05 -27.43
C LYS A 320 -19.21 0.85 -26.96
N ILE A 321 -18.60 -0.28 -27.28
CA ILE A 321 -17.17 -0.53 -26.96
C ILE A 321 -16.30 0.38 -27.81
N LEU A 322 -15.61 1.33 -27.18
CA LEU A 322 -14.61 2.19 -27.82
C LEU A 322 -13.25 1.52 -27.90
N ASP A 323 -12.82 0.89 -26.79
CA ASP A 323 -11.49 0.32 -26.70
C ASP A 323 -11.47 -0.92 -25.80
N ILE A 324 -10.49 -1.80 -26.06
CA ILE A 324 -10.26 -3.04 -25.31
C ILE A 324 -8.78 -3.16 -24.97
N ALA A 325 -8.44 -2.97 -23.69
CA ALA A 325 -7.09 -3.18 -23.18
C ALA A 325 -6.92 -4.65 -22.75
N TYR A 326 -6.14 -5.42 -23.52
CA TYR A 326 -5.85 -6.83 -23.25
C TYR A 326 -4.51 -7.01 -22.53
N LEU A 327 -4.55 -7.49 -21.28
CA LEU A 327 -3.36 -7.72 -20.45
C LEU A 327 -3.01 -9.22 -20.27
N GLY A 328 -3.61 -10.10 -21.09
CA GLY A 328 -3.39 -11.54 -20.99
C GLY A 328 -4.39 -12.21 -20.05
N ASN A 329 -4.27 -12.04 -18.76
CA ASN A 329 -5.16 -12.61 -17.73
C ASN A 329 -6.48 -11.86 -17.57
N ILE A 330 -6.52 -10.58 -17.90
CA ILE A 330 -7.69 -9.71 -17.82
C ILE A 330 -7.85 -8.89 -19.10
N SER A 331 -9.09 -8.45 -19.37
CA SER A 331 -9.41 -7.44 -20.37
C SER A 331 -10.23 -6.33 -19.75
N THR A 332 -9.88 -5.07 -20.06
CA THR A 332 -10.64 -3.89 -19.67
C THR A 332 -11.31 -3.32 -20.91
N TYR A 333 -12.62 -3.20 -20.88
CA TYR A 333 -13.46 -2.62 -21.92
C TYR A 333 -13.78 -1.18 -21.54
N HIS A 334 -13.55 -0.24 -22.46
CA HIS A 334 -14.00 1.14 -22.35
C HIS A 334 -15.31 1.27 -23.14
N VAL A 335 -16.41 1.44 -22.43
CA VAL A 335 -17.77 1.50 -23.01
C VAL A 335 -18.27 2.94 -22.94
N GLU A 336 -18.48 3.56 -24.10
CA GLU A 336 -19.07 4.89 -24.22
C GLU A 336 -20.60 4.78 -24.20
N LEU A 337 -21.22 5.50 -23.28
CA LEU A 337 -22.66 5.64 -23.20
C LEU A 337 -23.17 6.75 -24.14
N PRO A 338 -24.47 6.80 -24.48
CA PRO A 338 -25.05 7.85 -25.32
C PRO A 338 -24.75 9.28 -24.88
N SER A 339 -24.59 9.51 -23.58
CA SER A 339 -24.20 10.80 -23.00
C SER A 339 -22.71 11.17 -23.23
N GLY A 340 -21.90 10.28 -23.85
CA GLY A 340 -20.46 10.44 -23.97
C GLY A 340 -19.66 10.04 -22.70
N HIS A 341 -20.32 9.58 -21.65
CA HIS A 341 -19.63 9.08 -20.45
C HIS A 341 -19.01 7.70 -20.73
N ILE A 342 -17.77 7.49 -20.28
CA ILE A 342 -17.06 6.22 -20.47
C ILE A 342 -17.10 5.44 -19.17
N ILE A 343 -17.61 4.20 -19.22
CA ILE A 343 -17.57 3.25 -18.13
C ILE A 343 -16.56 2.14 -18.47
N LYS A 344 -15.62 1.91 -17.56
CA LYS A 344 -14.66 0.79 -17.64
C LYS A 344 -15.29 -0.45 -17.02
N ALA A 345 -15.28 -1.57 -17.74
CA ALA A 345 -15.64 -2.89 -17.23
C ALA A 345 -14.44 -3.84 -17.40
N GLN A 346 -14.10 -4.59 -16.37
CA GLN A 346 -12.95 -5.50 -16.40
C GLN A 346 -13.40 -6.95 -16.21
N THR A 347 -12.91 -7.84 -17.06
CA THR A 347 -13.24 -9.27 -17.00
C THR A 347 -11.99 -10.13 -17.01
N ALA A 348 -12.03 -11.25 -16.28
CA ALA A 348 -10.98 -12.27 -16.34
C ALA A 348 -11.04 -13.02 -17.67
N ASN A 349 -9.89 -13.22 -18.32
CA ASN A 349 -9.77 -13.97 -19.56
C ASN A 349 -9.69 -15.48 -19.26
N THR A 350 -10.84 -16.11 -19.08
CA THR A 350 -10.95 -17.54 -18.78
C THR A 350 -10.98 -18.42 -20.03
N GLN A 351 -11.21 -17.83 -21.22
CA GLN A 351 -11.29 -18.51 -22.50
C GLN A 351 -10.24 -17.96 -23.47
N ARG A 352 -9.97 -18.72 -24.55
CA ARG A 352 -9.07 -18.24 -25.64
C ARG A 352 -9.68 -17.04 -26.35
N LEU A 353 -8.82 -16.15 -26.88
CA LEU A 353 -9.23 -14.93 -27.57
C LEU A 353 -10.19 -15.19 -28.76
N SER A 354 -10.00 -16.34 -29.46
CA SER A 354 -10.85 -16.76 -30.59
C SER A 354 -12.29 -17.08 -30.21
N GLU A 355 -12.60 -17.22 -28.91
CA GLU A 355 -13.92 -17.54 -28.38
C GLU A 355 -14.62 -16.32 -27.75
N ARG A 356 -13.99 -15.13 -27.85
CA ARG A 356 -14.58 -13.90 -27.30
C ARG A 356 -15.75 -13.43 -28.14
N GLY A 357 -16.90 -13.23 -27.45
CA GLY A 357 -18.11 -12.72 -28.07
C GLY A 357 -18.15 -11.20 -28.29
N LEU A 358 -17.26 -10.43 -27.63
CA LEU A 358 -17.31 -8.95 -27.67
C LEU A 358 -16.07 -8.37 -28.36
N THR A 359 -16.30 -7.41 -29.29
CA THR A 359 -15.28 -6.73 -30.05
C THR A 359 -15.50 -5.21 -30.10
N TRP A 360 -14.57 -4.48 -30.72
CA TRP A 360 -14.69 -3.04 -30.92
C TRP A 360 -16.00 -2.70 -31.66
N GLU A 361 -16.60 -1.59 -31.29
CA GLU A 361 -17.84 -1.07 -31.88
C GLU A 361 -19.10 -1.87 -31.55
N ASP A 362 -19.01 -3.00 -30.83
CA ASP A 362 -20.16 -3.74 -30.39
C ASP A 362 -21.03 -2.90 -29.43
N THR A 363 -22.33 -3.00 -29.61
CA THR A 363 -23.30 -2.47 -28.65
C THR A 363 -23.48 -3.45 -27.53
N VAL A 364 -23.22 -2.99 -26.29
CA VAL A 364 -23.20 -3.82 -25.08
C VAL A 364 -23.97 -3.17 -23.94
N TRP A 365 -24.24 -3.97 -22.94
CA TRP A 365 -24.76 -3.51 -21.65
C TRP A 365 -23.66 -3.59 -20.61
N VAL A 366 -23.40 -2.47 -19.91
CA VAL A 366 -22.64 -2.43 -18.66
C VAL A 366 -23.62 -2.43 -17.50
N TYR A 367 -23.33 -3.22 -16.46
CA TYR A 367 -24.25 -3.37 -15.35
C TYR A 367 -23.52 -3.63 -14.03
N PHE A 368 -24.15 -3.20 -12.92
CA PHE A 368 -23.57 -3.39 -11.59
C PHE A 368 -24.65 -3.29 -10.51
N GLN A 369 -24.36 -3.84 -9.34
CA GLN A 369 -25.15 -3.65 -8.14
C GLN A 369 -24.72 -2.37 -7.44
N GLY A 370 -25.66 -1.58 -6.93
CA GLY A 370 -25.35 -0.35 -6.21
C GLY A 370 -24.51 -0.55 -4.95
N SER A 371 -24.64 -1.72 -4.31
CA SER A 371 -23.82 -2.12 -3.16
C SER A 371 -22.37 -2.43 -3.49
N ALA A 372 -22.02 -2.57 -4.77
CA ALA A 372 -20.65 -2.84 -5.20
C ALA A 372 -19.79 -1.57 -5.29
N GLY A 373 -20.42 -0.40 -5.33
CA GLY A 373 -19.75 0.90 -5.33
C GLY A 373 -19.79 1.59 -3.97
N VAL A 374 -19.07 2.70 -3.88
CA VAL A 374 -18.95 3.53 -2.68
C VAL A 374 -19.43 4.95 -2.98
N LEU A 375 -20.15 5.55 -2.03
CA LEU A 375 -20.61 6.94 -2.10
C LEU A 375 -19.57 7.86 -1.46
N LEU A 376 -19.13 8.88 -2.19
CA LEU A 376 -18.13 9.83 -1.76
C LEU A 376 -18.68 11.26 -1.83
N LYS A 377 -18.30 12.10 -0.84
CA LYS A 377 -18.69 13.54 -0.83
C LYS A 377 -17.63 14.44 -1.48
N ARG A 378 -16.38 13.98 -1.59
CA ARG A 378 -15.22 14.74 -2.07
C ARG A 378 -14.10 13.80 -2.49
#